data_e3b01455510226b2f3798d8352484078
#
_entry.id   e3b01455510226b2f3798d8352484078
#
_cell.length_a   1.000
_cell.length_b   1.000
_cell.length_c   1.000
_cell.angle_alpha   90.00
_cell.angle_beta   90.00
_cell.angle_gamma   90.00
#
_symmetry.space_group_name_H-M   'P 1'
#
loop_
_entity.id
_entity.type
_entity.pdbx_description
1 polymer ?
#
loop_
_entity_poly.entity_id
_entity_poly.type
_entity_poly.pdbx_seq_one_letter_code
_entity_poly.pdbx_strand_id
1 'polypeptide(L)'
;YYLVCNKMSHDNLMNLRLDRIRNLMILDAPARPVSECSEYEVFDPADYSAKMFNMFSGTVETVTLRCHLDLREQILDRFGSKIPLTAVDIWHFDTDVKAAVSDGFVSWIMQFGDMIKVVKPQYLADMVLEKAQKILKVYE
;
A
#
# COMPACT_ATOMS: atom_id res chain seq x y z
N TYR A 1 -0.88 -0.72 17.53
CA TYR A 1 -2.05 0.14 17.25
C TYR A 1 -1.60 1.47 16.66
N TYR A 2 -2.43 2.04 15.78
CA TYR A 2 -2.16 3.29 15.09
C TYR A 2 -3.34 4.26 15.24
N LEU A 3 -3.02 5.53 15.37
CA LEU A 3 -3.95 6.63 15.19
C LEU A 3 -3.91 7.04 13.72
N VAL A 4 -5.03 6.88 13.01
CA VAL A 4 -5.20 7.44 11.66
C VAL A 4 -5.68 8.87 11.82
N CYS A 5 -4.93 9.81 11.31
CA CYS A 5 -5.20 11.23 11.45
C CYS A 5 -4.74 12.02 10.24
N ASN A 6 -5.16 13.27 10.15
CA ASN A 6 -4.65 14.23 9.19
C ASN A 6 -3.98 15.40 9.92
N LYS A 7 -2.81 15.78 9.44
CA LYS A 7 -2.12 17.00 9.90
C LYS A 7 -2.46 18.14 8.93
N MET A 8 -2.79 19.31 9.44
CA MET A 8 -3.22 20.47 8.62
C MET A 8 -2.25 20.85 7.48
N SER A 9 -0.99 20.50 7.61
CA SER A 9 0.04 20.76 6.58
C SER A 9 0.15 19.65 5.51
N HIS A 10 -0.72 18.63 5.56
CA HIS A 10 -0.70 17.47 4.66
C HIS A 10 -2.10 17.22 4.12
N ASP A 11 -2.20 16.86 2.85
CA ASP A 11 -3.47 16.62 2.18
C ASP A 11 -4.00 15.19 2.40
N ASN A 12 -3.18 14.29 2.94
CA ASN A 12 -3.51 12.88 3.12
C ASN A 12 -3.56 12.45 4.58
N LEU A 13 -4.21 11.31 4.83
CA LEU A 13 -4.19 10.66 6.13
C LEU A 13 -2.79 10.13 6.46
N MET A 14 -2.45 10.17 7.73
CA MET A 14 -1.20 9.68 8.30
C MET A 14 -1.48 8.60 9.35
N ASN A 15 -0.54 7.67 9.50
CA ASN A 15 -0.60 6.61 10.50
C ASN A 15 0.43 6.87 11.58
N LEU A 16 -0.01 7.24 12.78
CA LEU A 16 0.86 7.49 13.92
C LEU A 16 0.80 6.34 14.91
N ARG A 17 1.94 5.81 15.31
CA ARG A 17 2.00 4.75 16.34
C ARG A 17 1.58 5.31 17.68
N LEU A 18 0.60 4.66 18.34
CA LEU A 18 0.08 5.10 19.65
C LEU A 18 1.17 5.11 20.71
N ASP A 19 2.08 4.14 20.72
CA ASP A 19 3.18 4.03 21.69
C ASP A 19 4.24 5.15 21.57
N ARG A 20 4.19 5.97 20.51
CA ARG A 20 5.08 7.11 20.28
C ARG A 20 4.44 8.46 20.54
N ILE A 21 3.15 8.49 20.84
CA ILE A 21 2.42 9.73 21.15
C ILE A 21 2.85 10.23 22.54
N ARG A 22 3.20 11.49 22.63
CA ARG A 22 3.54 12.19 23.87
C ARG A 22 2.72 13.48 23.98
N ASN A 23 2.41 13.86 25.19
CA ASN A 23 1.69 15.11 25.53
C ASN A 23 0.36 15.23 24.79
N LEU A 24 -0.43 14.14 24.76
CA LEU A 24 -1.75 14.13 24.15
C LEU A 24 -2.69 15.05 24.94
N MET A 25 -3.33 15.99 24.24
CA MET A 25 -4.38 16.86 24.78
C MET A 25 -5.58 16.85 23.86
N ILE A 26 -6.76 16.81 24.46
CA ILE A 26 -8.03 17.03 23.75
C ILE A 26 -8.26 18.54 23.69
N LEU A 27 -8.50 19.05 22.49
CA LEU A 27 -8.80 20.45 22.27
C LEU A 27 -10.30 20.64 22.09
N ASP A 28 -10.81 21.82 22.46
CA ASP A 28 -12.22 22.19 22.25
C ASP A 28 -12.52 22.52 20.77
N ALA A 29 -11.47 22.66 19.94
CA ALA A 29 -11.63 22.91 18.53
C ALA A 29 -12.15 21.67 17.79
N PRO A 30 -13.13 21.84 16.84
CA PRO A 30 -13.66 20.73 16.07
C PRO A 30 -12.57 20.12 15.17
N ALA A 31 -12.58 18.80 15.02
CA ALA A 31 -11.75 18.13 14.03
C ALA A 31 -12.27 18.41 12.61
N ARG A 32 -11.36 18.46 11.66
CA ARG A 32 -11.70 18.57 10.25
C ARG A 32 -12.47 17.31 9.80
N PRO A 33 -13.54 17.45 8.98
CA PRO A 33 -14.23 16.30 8.41
C PRO A 33 -13.29 15.41 7.60
N VAL A 34 -13.49 14.11 7.64
CA VAL A 34 -12.67 13.14 6.89
C VAL A 34 -12.74 13.41 5.39
N SER A 35 -13.88 13.80 4.85
CA SER A 35 -14.08 14.15 3.45
C SER A 35 -13.23 15.33 2.94
N GLU A 36 -12.72 16.17 3.84
CA GLU A 36 -11.83 17.29 3.47
C GLU A 36 -10.35 16.91 3.42
N CYS A 37 -9.99 15.71 3.91
CA CYS A 37 -8.60 15.29 4.02
C CYS A 37 -8.35 13.85 3.54
N SER A 38 -9.32 13.25 2.87
CA SER A 38 -9.21 11.92 2.30
C SER A 38 -10.26 11.70 1.21
N GLU A 39 -10.16 10.59 0.48
CA GLU A 39 -11.17 10.14 -0.48
C GLU A 39 -12.43 9.54 0.20
N TYR A 40 -12.45 9.43 1.53
CA TYR A 40 -13.56 8.85 2.27
C TYR A 40 -14.59 9.91 2.65
N GLU A 41 -15.86 9.70 2.29
CA GLU A 41 -16.98 10.46 2.86
C GLU A 41 -17.23 10.03 4.32
N VAL A 42 -17.19 8.71 4.55
CA VAL A 42 -17.23 8.08 5.87
C VAL A 42 -16.01 7.16 5.99
N PHE A 43 -15.22 7.33 7.03
CA PHE A 43 -14.02 6.54 7.22
C PHE A 43 -14.34 5.10 7.59
N ASP A 44 -13.90 4.14 6.74
CA ASP A 44 -13.95 2.72 7.01
C ASP A 44 -12.54 2.21 7.37
N PRO A 45 -12.29 1.88 8.66
CA PRO A 45 -10.99 1.39 9.08
C PRO A 45 -10.57 0.07 8.42
N ALA A 46 -11.53 -0.79 8.07
CA ALA A 46 -11.25 -2.08 7.45
C ALA A 46 -10.79 -1.88 6.00
N ASP A 47 -11.51 -1.08 5.21
CA ASP A 47 -11.14 -0.73 3.84
C ASP A 47 -9.81 0.01 3.80
N TYR A 48 -9.61 0.98 4.71
CA TYR A 48 -8.36 1.72 4.81
C TYR A 48 -7.18 0.80 5.09
N SER A 49 -7.27 -0.07 6.09
CA SER A 49 -6.18 -0.97 6.47
C SER A 49 -5.88 -2.03 5.41
N ALA A 50 -6.89 -2.48 4.66
CA ALA A 50 -6.70 -3.42 3.56
C ALA A 50 -5.84 -2.86 2.42
N LYS A 51 -5.90 -1.54 2.18
CA LYS A 51 -5.11 -0.84 1.16
C LYS A 51 -3.70 -0.48 1.62
N MET A 52 -3.44 -0.48 2.94
CA MET A 52 -2.14 -0.09 3.51
C MET A 52 -1.21 -1.29 3.66
N PHE A 53 0.07 -1.07 3.44
CA PHE A 53 1.13 -2.05 3.65
C PHE A 53 2.04 -1.59 4.79
N ASN A 54 2.11 -2.39 5.87
CA ASN A 54 2.84 -2.04 7.09
C ASN A 54 2.46 -0.68 7.67
N MET A 55 1.22 -0.21 7.43
CA MET A 55 0.71 1.11 7.85
C MET A 55 1.50 2.31 7.27
N PHE A 56 2.23 2.12 6.18
CA PHE A 56 2.81 3.23 5.43
C PHE A 56 1.71 3.95 4.66
N SER A 57 1.65 5.26 4.80
CA SER A 57 0.74 6.10 4.03
C SER A 57 1.24 6.25 2.60
N GLY A 58 0.31 6.36 1.66
CA GLY A 58 0.59 6.56 0.25
C GLY A 58 -0.67 6.88 -0.51
N THR A 59 -0.52 7.31 -1.76
CA THR A 59 -1.66 7.50 -2.66
C THR A 59 -2.22 6.15 -3.07
N VAL A 60 -3.53 5.95 -2.85
CA VAL A 60 -4.23 4.73 -3.29
C VAL A 60 -4.50 4.82 -4.78
N GLU A 61 -4.03 3.84 -5.51
CA GLU A 61 -4.26 3.75 -6.95
C GLU A 61 -4.39 2.31 -7.43
N THR A 62 -4.77 2.14 -8.69
CA THR A 62 -4.82 0.82 -9.31
C THR A 62 -3.42 0.44 -9.78
N VAL A 63 -2.94 -0.69 -9.29
CA VAL A 63 -1.65 -1.28 -9.67
C VAL A 63 -1.88 -2.58 -10.40
N THR A 64 -1.27 -2.73 -11.57
CA THR A 64 -1.25 -4.01 -12.30
C THR A 64 0.00 -4.79 -11.95
N LEU A 65 -0.21 -5.96 -11.38
CA LEU A 65 0.85 -6.90 -11.01
C LEU A 65 0.80 -8.11 -11.93
N ARG A 66 1.97 -8.53 -12.43
CA ARG A 66 2.15 -9.84 -13.05
C ARG A 66 2.73 -10.79 -12.03
N CYS A 67 2.04 -11.89 -11.77
CA CYS A 67 2.36 -12.83 -10.73
C CYS A 67 2.53 -14.24 -11.31
N HIS A 68 3.50 -14.99 -10.75
CA HIS A 68 3.58 -16.42 -11.01
C HIS A 68 2.37 -17.15 -10.44
N LEU A 69 1.92 -18.23 -11.08
CA LEU A 69 0.72 -18.99 -10.68
C LEU A 69 0.78 -19.49 -9.24
N ASP A 70 1.96 -19.84 -8.73
CA ASP A 70 2.16 -20.31 -7.35
C ASP A 70 1.79 -19.26 -6.29
N LEU A 71 1.73 -17.97 -6.67
CA LEU A 71 1.32 -16.88 -5.77
C LEU A 71 -0.19 -16.63 -5.78
N ARG A 72 -0.97 -17.37 -6.55
CA ARG A 72 -2.40 -17.13 -6.71
C ARG A 72 -3.13 -17.01 -5.37
N GLU A 73 -2.94 -17.94 -4.47
CA GLU A 73 -3.64 -17.95 -3.18
C GLU A 73 -3.20 -16.76 -2.31
N GLN A 74 -1.89 -16.46 -2.25
CA GLN A 74 -1.37 -15.32 -1.50
C GLN A 74 -1.91 -13.97 -2.01
N ILE A 75 -2.08 -13.85 -3.33
CA ILE A 75 -2.65 -12.65 -3.95
C ILE A 75 -4.14 -12.54 -3.60
N LEU A 76 -4.90 -13.64 -3.70
CA LEU A 76 -6.32 -13.65 -3.35
C LEU A 76 -6.55 -13.42 -1.85
N ASP A 77 -5.73 -13.99 -0.99
CA ASP A 77 -5.79 -13.77 0.46
C ASP A 77 -5.52 -12.30 0.81
N ARG A 78 -4.59 -11.66 0.10
CA ARG A 78 -4.22 -10.27 0.38
C ARG A 78 -5.22 -9.24 -0.16
N PHE A 79 -5.74 -9.45 -1.36
CA PHE A 79 -6.55 -8.45 -2.07
C PHE A 79 -8.03 -8.85 -2.22
N GLY A 80 -8.37 -10.05 -1.78
CA GLY A 80 -9.72 -10.58 -1.84
C GLY A 80 -9.98 -11.45 -3.08
N SER A 81 -10.93 -12.35 -2.94
CA SER A 81 -11.25 -13.38 -3.98
C SER A 81 -11.96 -12.84 -5.23
N LYS A 82 -12.34 -11.54 -5.22
CA LYS A 82 -13.10 -10.91 -6.33
C LYS A 82 -12.23 -10.13 -7.30
N ILE A 83 -10.91 -10.06 -7.09
CA ILE A 83 -10.02 -9.36 -8.03
C ILE A 83 -9.93 -10.12 -9.35
N PRO A 84 -9.81 -9.41 -10.49
CA PRO A 84 -9.65 -10.06 -11.79
C PRO A 84 -8.30 -10.75 -11.88
N LEU A 85 -8.27 -11.98 -12.38
CA LEU A 85 -7.04 -12.70 -12.72
C LEU A 85 -7.07 -12.98 -14.23
N THR A 86 -6.16 -12.37 -14.97
CA THR A 86 -6.06 -12.51 -16.43
C THR A 86 -4.83 -13.33 -16.78
N ALA A 87 -5.02 -14.51 -17.35
CA ALA A 87 -3.90 -15.34 -17.79
C ALA A 87 -3.05 -14.62 -18.85
N VAL A 88 -1.74 -14.61 -18.67
CA VAL A 88 -0.76 -14.04 -19.61
C VAL A 88 -0.09 -15.16 -20.40
N ASP A 89 0.35 -16.18 -19.70
CA ASP A 89 0.93 -17.41 -20.26
C ASP A 89 0.64 -18.58 -19.32
N ILE A 90 1.29 -19.73 -19.54
CA ILE A 90 1.07 -20.97 -18.75
C ILE A 90 1.57 -20.85 -17.29
N TRP A 91 2.37 -19.82 -16.96
CA TRP A 91 2.99 -19.66 -15.65
C TRP A 91 2.58 -18.35 -14.95
N HIS A 92 1.97 -17.40 -15.68
CA HIS A 92 1.72 -16.07 -15.15
C HIS A 92 0.30 -15.58 -15.39
N PHE A 93 -0.17 -14.77 -14.46
CA PHE A 93 -1.39 -13.98 -14.59
C PHE A 93 -1.13 -12.52 -14.22
N ASP A 94 -1.91 -11.64 -14.84
CA ASP A 94 -2.00 -10.23 -14.46
C ASP A 94 -3.23 -10.00 -13.58
N THR A 95 -3.10 -9.11 -12.62
CA THR A 95 -4.20 -8.67 -11.76
C THR A 95 -4.09 -7.18 -11.45
N ASP A 96 -5.27 -6.52 -11.42
CA ASP A 96 -5.39 -5.13 -11.00
C ASP A 96 -5.83 -5.07 -9.54
N VAL A 97 -5.02 -4.45 -8.69
CA VAL A 97 -5.28 -4.31 -7.27
C VAL A 97 -5.29 -2.84 -6.84
N LYS A 98 -6.08 -2.51 -5.83
CA LYS A 98 -6.04 -1.19 -5.17
C LYS A 98 -5.05 -1.23 -4.02
N ALA A 99 -4.04 -0.40 -4.08
CA ALA A 99 -3.01 -0.32 -3.05
C ALA A 99 -2.50 1.11 -2.86
N ALA A 100 -2.16 1.45 -1.61
CA ALA A 100 -1.42 2.67 -1.30
C ALA A 100 0.04 2.48 -1.71
N VAL A 101 0.47 3.21 -2.74
CA VAL A 101 1.86 3.16 -3.20
C VAL A 101 2.76 3.80 -2.15
N SER A 102 3.67 3.00 -1.61
CA SER A 102 4.51 3.35 -0.47
C SER A 102 5.73 2.44 -0.40
N ASP A 103 6.72 2.80 0.41
CA ASP A 103 7.86 1.91 0.72
C ASP A 103 7.43 0.57 1.34
N GLY A 104 6.31 0.56 2.09
CA GLY A 104 5.72 -0.65 2.63
C GLY A 104 5.23 -1.58 1.52
N PHE A 105 4.56 -1.03 0.50
CA PHE A 105 4.10 -1.80 -0.64
C PHE A 105 5.26 -2.31 -1.50
N VAL A 106 6.27 -1.49 -1.76
CA VAL A 106 7.50 -1.93 -2.44
C VAL A 106 8.16 -3.08 -1.69
N SER A 107 8.26 -2.99 -0.36
CA SER A 107 8.84 -4.07 0.47
C SER A 107 8.01 -5.34 0.41
N TRP A 108 6.67 -5.21 0.38
CA TRP A 108 5.76 -6.35 0.23
C TRP A 108 5.93 -7.04 -1.14
N ILE A 109 6.07 -6.29 -2.22
CA ILE A 109 6.34 -6.84 -3.55
C ILE A 109 7.67 -7.61 -3.53
N MET A 110 8.71 -7.02 -2.96
CA MET A 110 10.06 -7.59 -2.97
C MET A 110 10.19 -8.87 -2.14
N GLN A 111 9.30 -9.16 -1.19
CA GLN A 111 9.33 -10.43 -0.44
C GLN A 111 9.11 -11.67 -1.32
N PHE A 112 8.51 -11.50 -2.50
CA PHE A 112 8.24 -12.59 -3.46
C PHE A 112 9.36 -12.76 -4.52
N GLY A 113 10.43 -11.97 -4.42
CA GLY A 113 11.57 -12.07 -5.33
C GLY A 113 11.18 -11.80 -6.79
N ASP A 114 11.49 -12.74 -7.66
CA ASP A 114 11.21 -12.69 -9.10
C ASP A 114 9.81 -13.18 -9.49
N MET A 115 9.01 -13.63 -8.52
CA MET A 115 7.67 -14.17 -8.78
C MET A 115 6.59 -13.09 -8.98
N ILE A 116 6.88 -11.82 -8.65
CA ILE A 116 6.01 -10.67 -8.90
C ILE A 116 6.75 -9.59 -9.68
N LYS A 117 6.07 -9.06 -10.69
CA LYS A 117 6.52 -7.89 -11.46
C LYS A 117 5.43 -6.83 -11.46
N VAL A 118 5.81 -5.58 -11.20
CA VAL A 118 4.93 -4.43 -11.43
C VAL A 118 4.87 -4.15 -12.93
N VAL A 119 3.66 -4.20 -13.50
CA VAL A 119 3.39 -3.86 -14.90
C VAL A 119 3.01 -2.38 -15.02
N LYS A 120 2.19 -1.89 -14.08
CA LYS A 120 1.74 -0.49 -13.99
C LYS A 120 1.54 -0.10 -12.53
N PRO A 121 1.75 1.16 -12.17
CA PRO A 121 2.37 2.23 -12.97
C PRO A 121 3.89 2.07 -13.08
N GLN A 122 4.52 2.68 -14.09
CA GLN A 122 5.96 2.56 -14.33
C GLN A 122 6.80 3.07 -13.15
N TYR A 123 6.42 4.20 -12.55
CA TYR A 123 7.18 4.75 -11.43
C TYR A 123 7.27 3.80 -10.22
N LEU A 124 6.26 2.96 -9.97
CA LEU A 124 6.33 1.94 -8.93
C LEU A 124 7.33 0.81 -9.30
N ALA A 125 7.36 0.41 -10.58
CA ALA A 125 8.39 -0.52 -11.05
C ALA A 125 9.80 0.07 -10.87
N ASP A 126 9.96 1.37 -11.14
CA ASP A 126 11.23 2.09 -10.93
C ASP A 126 11.62 2.13 -9.44
N MET A 127 10.67 2.34 -8.52
CA MET A 127 10.90 2.28 -7.07
C MET A 127 11.40 0.89 -6.64
N VAL A 128 10.80 -0.19 -7.16
CA VAL A 128 11.25 -1.57 -6.88
C VAL A 128 12.67 -1.78 -7.38
N LEU A 129 12.95 -1.36 -8.61
CA LEU A 129 14.28 -1.48 -9.22
C LEU A 129 15.34 -0.70 -8.43
N GLU A 130 15.06 0.55 -8.07
CA GLU A 130 15.97 1.38 -7.27
C GLU A 130 16.29 0.73 -5.92
N LYS A 131 15.28 0.17 -5.25
CA LYS A 131 15.46 -0.51 -3.97
C LYS A 131 16.29 -1.78 -4.12
N ALA A 132 16.06 -2.56 -5.17
CA ALA A 132 16.87 -3.75 -5.48
C ALA A 132 18.35 -3.39 -5.73
N GLN A 133 18.60 -2.32 -6.48
CA GLN A 133 19.96 -1.83 -6.73
C GLN A 133 20.67 -1.34 -5.45
N LYS A 134 19.93 -0.67 -4.55
CA LYS A 134 20.46 -0.27 -3.23
C LYS A 134 20.84 -1.49 -2.38
N ILE A 135 20.01 -2.53 -2.40
CA ILE A 135 20.32 -3.79 -1.69
C ILE A 135 21.57 -4.44 -2.29
N LEU A 136 21.64 -4.56 -3.60
CA LEU A 136 22.79 -5.15 -4.27
C LEU A 136 24.11 -4.49 -3.82
N LYS A 137 24.16 -3.15 -3.79
CA LYS A 137 25.32 -2.37 -3.35
C LYS A 137 25.76 -2.62 -1.89
N VAL A 138 24.87 -3.13 -1.04
CA VAL A 138 25.20 -3.45 0.36
C VAL A 138 26.01 -4.76 0.43
N TYR A 139 25.85 -5.65 -0.56
CA TYR A 139 26.47 -6.97 -0.59
C TYR A 139 27.68 -7.08 -1.56
N GLU A 140 27.94 -6.03 -2.33
CA GLU A 140 29.15 -5.87 -3.14
C GLU A 140 30.33 -5.32 -2.31
#